data_d8d98d9485d5be6fc3379c7dd93ffdec
#
_entry.id   d8d98d9485d5be6fc3379c7dd93ffdec
#
_cell.length_a   1.000
_cell.length_b   1.000
_cell.length_c   1.000
_cell.angle_alpha   90.00
_cell.angle_beta   90.00
_cell.angle_gamma   90.00
#
_symmetry.space_group_name_H-M   'P 1'
#
loop_
_entity.id
_entity.type
_entity.pdbx_description
1 polymer ?
#
loop_
_entity_poly.entity_id
_entity_poly.type
_entity_poly.pdbx_seq_one_letter_code
_entity_poly.pdbx_strand_id
1 'polypeptide(L)'
;RVPTFNFHANIRNVRPHELHLTPKYEDTAVSVQLTADFTGGSIDEMNGEINIDSLQFTAPDRNYFLDNLKITATQEDESHKQLKITSNFLNASIEGDYSYRTLPASVLNIMRRYIPALILPDKKNIESENNFHFDINIFNTDLFSTIFNIPVKVYTHSTLKGYFNDKAQRLRVEGYFPRLRYGDKFLESGMILCENPGDKFHARVRFSNRKPEGSINVSLDAQAKDDLIQTSLNWGNSSAVTYSGKLAAATHFIRTQAEDQNKKRSRSNKSIPALKTVVDVQKTDIILNDTLWEIHPSKVVIDSGKIYIDDFYFSHKDRYLRINGTISKQPQDTVRLDLKDINIGYVFDIADLGVNFKGEATGPAYASGVLEKPVMYTDLFIRDLGLNDGLLGDANIHGEWHQEVEGIYLDAHIHEKDTAKSHVYGYIYPIKPKSALDLQIEADNTNLKFIEHYMSSITPEFNGRASGHVHFYGKFKGLTMEGRVLGNASMKVDVLNTTFFIKDSIRIEPNGLTFQDNRIFDTQGNQGHVDGYLHYEHFKNLEYRFQFGVNNMLVMNTKESLDFPFYGTVYGTGNALIAGNARDGVNIDVAMTTNRNTNFVYIKDNVSSAASNQFLSLIHISE
;
A
#
# COMPACT_ATOMS: atom_id res chain seq x y z
N ARG A 1 5.98 47.41 30.84
CA ARG A 1 4.57 47.43 30.36
C ARG A 1 4.35 46.13 29.59
N VAL A 2 3.30 45.40 29.95
CA VAL A 2 2.88 44.19 29.23
C VAL A 2 2.23 44.67 27.89
N PRO A 3 2.63 44.18 26.75
CA PRO A 3 1.99 44.53 25.46
C PRO A 3 0.52 44.08 25.45
N THR A 4 -0.35 44.92 24.89
CA THR A 4 -1.77 44.62 24.70
C THR A 4 -2.08 44.67 23.22
N PHE A 5 -2.75 43.66 22.73
CA PHE A 5 -3.14 43.51 21.33
C PHE A 5 -4.66 43.45 21.26
N ASN A 6 -5.26 44.40 20.55
CA ASN A 6 -6.68 44.41 20.25
C ASN A 6 -6.83 44.82 18.78
N PHE A 7 -7.18 43.87 17.95
CA PHE A 7 -7.33 44.11 16.52
C PHE A 7 -8.31 43.15 15.86
N HIS A 8 -8.88 43.61 14.77
CA HIS A 8 -9.66 42.82 13.83
C HIS A 8 -8.95 42.76 12.49
N ALA A 9 -8.80 41.57 11.92
CA ALA A 9 -8.18 41.38 10.60
C ALA A 9 -9.12 40.63 9.66
N ASN A 10 -9.24 41.15 8.43
CA ASN A 10 -9.97 40.52 7.34
C ASN A 10 -9.02 40.40 6.14
N ILE A 11 -8.46 39.23 5.99
CA ILE A 11 -7.47 38.90 4.97
C ILE A 11 -8.17 38.07 3.91
N ARG A 12 -8.05 38.40 2.64
CA ARG A 12 -8.73 37.69 1.55
C ARG A 12 -7.77 37.29 0.46
N ASN A 13 -7.85 36.03 0.05
CA ASN A 13 -7.18 35.46 -1.10
C ASN A 13 -5.66 35.75 -1.14
N VAL A 14 -5.01 35.67 0.02
CA VAL A 14 -3.56 35.82 0.12
C VAL A 14 -2.92 34.53 -0.36
N ARG A 15 -1.90 34.66 -1.23
CA ARG A 15 -1.11 33.52 -1.71
C ARG A 15 0.25 33.51 -1.00
N PRO A 16 0.43 32.66 0.02
CA PRO A 16 1.63 32.69 0.86
C PRO A 16 2.93 32.43 0.11
N HIS A 17 2.89 31.60 -0.94
CA HIS A 17 4.04 31.32 -1.79
C HIS A 17 4.47 32.56 -2.60
N GLU A 18 3.54 33.25 -3.24
CA GLU A 18 3.82 34.49 -4.02
C GLU A 18 4.35 35.63 -3.15
N LEU A 19 3.94 35.65 -1.87
CA LEU A 19 4.46 36.62 -0.88
C LEU A 19 5.77 36.17 -0.22
N HIS A 20 6.37 35.05 -0.65
CA HIS A 20 7.60 34.50 -0.10
C HIS A 20 7.53 34.16 1.41
N LEU A 21 6.33 33.95 1.94
CA LEU A 21 6.10 33.53 3.34
C LEU A 21 6.41 32.06 3.56
N THR A 22 6.30 31.24 2.53
CA THR A 22 6.63 29.81 2.55
C THR A 22 7.03 29.32 1.15
N PRO A 23 8.00 28.40 1.04
CA PRO A 23 8.32 27.74 -0.23
C PRO A 23 7.31 26.65 -0.63
N LYS A 24 6.32 26.38 0.23
CA LYS A 24 5.27 25.37 0.00
C LYS A 24 4.00 26.06 -0.53
N TYR A 25 3.08 25.26 -1.07
CA TYR A 25 1.72 25.70 -1.46
C TYR A 25 1.69 26.70 -2.60
N GLU A 26 2.40 26.39 -3.71
CA GLU A 26 2.51 27.28 -4.90
C GLU A 26 1.15 27.75 -5.42
N ASP A 27 0.16 26.84 -5.51
CA ASP A 27 -1.17 27.11 -6.05
C ASP A 27 -2.25 27.24 -4.96
N THR A 28 -1.90 27.77 -3.79
CA THR A 28 -2.85 27.89 -2.69
C THR A 28 -3.14 29.33 -2.32
N ALA A 29 -4.38 29.57 -1.89
CA ALA A 29 -4.81 30.87 -1.36
C ALA A 29 -5.44 30.71 0.02
N VAL A 30 -5.22 31.69 0.88
CA VAL A 30 -5.74 31.73 2.25
C VAL A 30 -6.58 32.98 2.44
N SER A 31 -7.79 32.80 2.97
CA SER A 31 -8.63 33.89 3.46
C SER A 31 -8.94 33.65 4.92
N VAL A 32 -8.80 34.66 5.76
CA VAL A 32 -9.07 34.56 7.19
C VAL A 32 -9.70 35.83 7.73
N GLN A 33 -10.72 35.63 8.55
CA GLN A 33 -11.31 36.70 9.36
C GLN A 33 -11.11 36.35 10.82
N LEU A 34 -10.42 37.22 11.54
CA LEU A 34 -10.10 36.98 12.95
C LEU A 34 -10.19 38.25 13.78
N THR A 35 -10.50 38.06 15.06
CA THR A 35 -10.47 39.08 16.11
C THR A 35 -9.52 38.59 17.20
N ALA A 36 -8.65 39.44 17.66
CA ALA A 36 -7.71 39.14 18.74
C ALA A 36 -7.79 40.19 19.81
N ASP A 37 -7.95 39.77 21.05
CA ASP A 37 -7.94 40.60 22.26
C ASP A 37 -7.15 39.89 23.35
N PHE A 38 -5.87 40.21 23.46
CA PHE A 38 -5.01 39.56 24.44
C PHE A 38 -3.87 40.48 24.91
N THR A 39 -3.33 40.14 26.08
CA THR A 39 -2.13 40.74 26.65
C THR A 39 -1.02 39.71 26.74
N GLY A 40 0.24 40.11 26.73
CA GLY A 40 1.40 39.23 26.89
C GLY A 40 2.54 39.58 25.92
N GLY A 41 3.77 39.45 26.39
CA GLY A 41 4.98 39.68 25.59
C GLY A 41 5.48 38.41 24.87
N SER A 42 4.95 37.26 25.21
CA SER A 42 5.29 35.96 24.66
C SER A 42 4.08 35.02 24.67
N ILE A 43 4.16 33.88 23.96
CA ILE A 43 3.12 32.86 23.99
C ILE A 43 2.88 32.28 25.39
N ASP A 44 3.91 32.27 26.23
CA ASP A 44 3.84 31.79 27.61
C ASP A 44 3.14 32.77 28.56
N GLU A 45 3.02 34.04 28.16
CA GLU A 45 2.40 35.12 28.97
C GLU A 45 1.05 35.57 28.37
N MET A 46 0.58 34.91 27.32
CA MET A 46 -0.66 35.27 26.65
C MET A 46 -1.86 35.09 27.57
N ASN A 47 -2.64 36.16 27.76
CA ASN A 47 -3.87 36.16 28.50
C ASN A 47 -4.94 36.92 27.71
N GLY A 48 -6.01 36.25 27.33
CA GLY A 48 -7.06 36.81 26.47
C GLY A 48 -7.59 35.79 25.46
N GLU A 49 -8.12 36.29 24.35
CA GLU A 49 -8.75 35.44 23.37
C GLU A 49 -8.42 35.80 21.91
N ILE A 50 -8.42 34.78 21.08
CA ILE A 50 -8.34 34.91 19.62
C ILE A 50 -9.53 34.15 19.04
N ASN A 51 -10.35 34.83 18.25
CA ASN A 51 -11.49 34.26 17.55
C ASN A 51 -11.22 34.31 16.05
N ILE A 52 -11.22 33.17 15.41
CA ILE A 52 -11.18 33.05 13.94
C ILE A 52 -12.60 32.71 13.49
N ASP A 53 -13.31 33.72 12.97
CA ASP A 53 -14.71 33.55 12.55
C ASP A 53 -14.80 32.71 11.29
N SER A 54 -13.82 32.83 10.39
CA SER A 54 -13.72 32.02 9.20
C SER A 54 -12.28 31.90 8.73
N LEU A 55 -11.87 30.70 8.31
CA LEU A 55 -10.65 30.44 7.59
C LEU A 55 -10.98 29.59 6.37
N GLN A 56 -10.62 30.08 5.19
CA GLN A 56 -10.68 29.35 3.94
C GLN A 56 -9.28 29.08 3.43
N PHE A 57 -8.96 27.83 3.17
CA PHE A 57 -7.71 27.40 2.54
C PHE A 57 -8.08 26.74 1.21
N THR A 58 -7.73 27.39 0.11
CA THR A 58 -8.02 26.94 -1.26
C THR A 58 -6.78 26.26 -1.81
N ALA A 59 -6.86 24.95 -2.03
CA ALA A 59 -5.85 24.13 -2.71
C ALA A 59 -6.33 23.79 -4.14
N PRO A 60 -5.43 23.34 -5.05
CA PRO A 60 -5.80 23.04 -6.44
C PRO A 60 -6.90 22.00 -6.60
N ASP A 61 -6.97 21.04 -5.70
CA ASP A 61 -7.89 19.88 -5.75
C ASP A 61 -9.13 20.08 -4.87
N ARG A 62 -9.08 20.97 -3.87
CA ARG A 62 -10.15 21.10 -2.88
C ARG A 62 -10.08 22.41 -2.08
N ASN A 63 -11.26 22.88 -1.67
CA ASN A 63 -11.40 23.98 -0.70
C ASN A 63 -11.66 23.41 0.71
N TYR A 64 -10.92 23.96 1.68
CA TYR A 64 -11.11 23.64 3.10
C TYR A 64 -11.65 24.86 3.82
N PHE A 65 -12.60 24.63 4.72
CA PHE A 65 -13.24 25.67 5.51
C PHE A 65 -13.14 25.35 6.99
N LEU A 66 -12.86 26.35 7.76
CA LEU A 66 -12.89 26.32 9.21
C LEU A 66 -13.75 27.50 9.68
N ASP A 67 -14.73 27.20 10.49
CA ASP A 67 -15.61 28.20 11.10
C ASP A 67 -15.48 28.14 12.62
N ASN A 68 -15.52 29.31 13.24
CA ASN A 68 -15.62 29.44 14.70
C ASN A 68 -14.49 28.76 15.50
N LEU A 69 -13.22 29.05 15.18
CA LEU A 69 -12.12 28.67 16.07
C LEU A 69 -11.91 29.73 17.15
N LYS A 70 -12.20 29.38 18.37
CA LYS A 70 -11.94 30.21 19.55
C LYS A 70 -10.77 29.64 20.34
N ILE A 71 -9.77 30.47 20.60
CA ILE A 71 -8.63 30.17 21.46
C ILE A 71 -8.71 31.12 22.64
N THR A 72 -8.81 30.58 23.85
CA THR A 72 -8.82 31.35 25.10
C THR A 72 -7.64 30.92 25.94
N ALA A 73 -6.78 31.86 26.30
CA ALA A 73 -5.69 31.62 27.24
C ALA A 73 -5.96 32.46 28.50
N THR A 74 -6.01 31.83 29.63
CA THR A 74 -6.16 32.50 30.95
C THR A 74 -4.98 32.16 31.83
N GLN A 75 -4.51 33.16 32.54
CA GLN A 75 -3.44 33.00 33.51
C GLN A 75 -3.97 33.47 34.89
N GLU A 76 -4.08 32.54 35.84
CA GLU A 76 -4.59 32.83 37.18
C GLU A 76 -3.50 33.41 38.09
N ASP A 77 -2.24 32.92 37.90
CA ASP A 77 -1.03 33.43 38.58
C ASP A 77 0.19 33.30 37.63
N GLU A 78 1.41 33.51 38.12
CA GLU A 78 2.63 33.48 37.28
C GLU A 78 2.88 32.12 36.65
N SER A 79 2.38 31.02 37.20
CA SER A 79 2.64 29.65 36.73
C SER A 79 1.38 28.95 36.24
N HIS A 80 0.24 29.16 36.88
CA HIS A 80 -1.01 28.44 36.58
C HIS A 80 -1.75 29.04 35.41
N LYS A 81 -1.95 28.22 34.39
CA LYS A 81 -2.52 28.62 33.10
C LYS A 81 -3.59 27.64 32.62
N GLN A 82 -4.54 28.19 31.88
CA GLN A 82 -5.50 27.38 31.13
C GLN A 82 -5.50 27.83 29.68
N LEU A 83 -5.28 26.90 28.76
CA LEU A 83 -5.52 27.08 27.34
C LEU A 83 -6.76 26.29 26.93
N LYS A 84 -7.73 26.95 26.33
CA LYS A 84 -8.93 26.32 25.80
C LYS A 84 -9.06 26.63 24.31
N ILE A 85 -9.21 25.60 23.50
CA ILE A 85 -9.47 25.70 22.06
C ILE A 85 -10.84 25.08 21.81
N THR A 86 -11.70 25.81 21.12
CA THR A 86 -13.04 25.32 20.75
C THR A 86 -13.28 25.58 19.28
N SER A 87 -13.63 24.55 18.53
CA SER A 87 -13.94 24.64 17.11
C SER A 87 -14.80 23.46 16.64
N ASN A 88 -15.22 23.51 15.39
CA ASN A 88 -15.94 22.41 14.76
C ASN A 88 -15.07 21.17 14.46
N PHE A 89 -13.74 21.28 14.52
CA PHE A 89 -12.81 20.18 14.23
C PHE A 89 -12.06 19.67 15.46
N LEU A 90 -11.87 20.52 16.50
CA LEU A 90 -11.09 20.22 17.70
C LEU A 90 -11.64 20.99 18.89
N ASN A 91 -11.83 20.29 20.01
CA ASN A 91 -11.94 20.93 21.33
C ASN A 91 -10.77 20.46 22.17
N ALA A 92 -10.01 21.37 22.74
CA ALA A 92 -8.86 21.05 23.57
C ALA A 92 -8.83 21.92 24.83
N SER A 93 -8.41 21.35 25.94
CA SER A 93 -8.08 22.07 27.16
C SER A 93 -6.74 21.58 27.71
N ILE A 94 -5.91 22.51 28.14
CA ILE A 94 -4.68 22.26 28.88
C ILE A 94 -4.74 23.15 30.11
N GLU A 95 -4.55 22.59 31.30
CA GLU A 95 -4.67 23.32 32.58
C GLU A 95 -3.59 22.87 33.55
N GLY A 96 -2.94 23.81 34.19
CA GLY A 96 -1.89 23.59 35.20
C GLY A 96 -0.71 24.55 35.06
N ASP A 97 0.39 24.19 35.64
CA ASP A 97 1.65 24.95 35.62
C ASP A 97 2.49 24.47 34.42
N TYR A 98 2.65 25.26 33.39
CA TYR A 98 3.44 24.86 32.23
C TYR A 98 3.97 26.04 31.43
N SER A 99 5.02 25.77 30.67
CA SER A 99 5.57 26.67 29.65
C SER A 99 5.70 25.95 28.34
N TYR A 100 5.12 26.51 27.28
CA TYR A 100 5.22 25.97 25.90
C TYR A 100 6.67 25.82 25.45
N ARG A 101 7.55 26.70 25.94
CA ARG A 101 8.97 26.73 25.61
C ARG A 101 9.71 25.52 26.19
N THR A 102 9.32 25.04 27.36
CA THR A 102 10.01 23.96 28.06
C THR A 102 9.37 22.58 27.86
N LEU A 103 8.11 22.52 27.41
CA LEU A 103 7.38 21.26 27.21
C LEU A 103 8.16 20.18 26.42
N PRO A 104 8.77 20.49 25.26
CA PRO A 104 9.50 19.48 24.49
C PRO A 104 10.69 18.92 25.28
N ALA A 105 11.42 19.77 26.00
CA ALA A 105 12.54 19.36 26.82
C ALA A 105 12.10 18.49 27.99
N SER A 106 10.98 18.82 28.62
CA SER A 106 10.41 18.06 29.75
C SER A 106 10.05 16.62 29.34
N VAL A 107 9.37 16.46 28.22
CA VAL A 107 9.01 15.12 27.72
C VAL A 107 10.28 14.30 27.45
N LEU A 108 11.29 14.89 26.79
CA LEU A 108 12.56 14.23 26.53
C LEU A 108 13.31 13.89 27.84
N ASN A 109 13.21 14.73 28.87
CA ASN A 109 13.83 14.49 30.17
C ASN A 109 13.21 13.28 30.89
N ILE A 110 11.89 13.11 30.85
CA ILE A 110 11.24 11.90 31.38
C ILE A 110 11.67 10.67 30.58
N MET A 111 11.67 10.73 29.27
CA MET A 111 12.07 9.59 28.43
C MET A 111 13.54 9.20 28.65
N ARG A 112 14.42 10.19 28.83
CA ARG A 112 15.86 9.96 29.14
C ARG A 112 16.08 9.10 30.37
N ARG A 113 15.21 9.15 31.36
CA ARG A 113 15.31 8.29 32.53
C ARG A 113 15.30 6.79 32.19
N TYR A 114 14.60 6.42 31.13
CA TYR A 114 14.44 5.02 30.72
C TYR A 114 15.41 4.59 29.61
N ILE A 115 15.79 5.54 28.74
CA ILE A 115 16.69 5.30 27.60
C ILE A 115 17.73 6.40 27.46
N PRO A 116 18.59 6.61 28.49
CA PRO A 116 19.60 7.67 28.51
C PRO A 116 20.62 7.58 27.37
N ALA A 117 20.96 6.37 26.91
CA ALA A 117 21.86 6.20 25.78
C ALA A 117 21.27 6.69 24.47
N LEU A 118 19.95 6.59 24.27
CA LEU A 118 19.28 7.05 23.05
C LEU A 118 19.04 8.56 23.09
N ILE A 119 18.59 9.10 24.22
CA ILE A 119 18.21 10.52 24.39
C ILE A 119 19.31 11.26 25.15
N LEU A 120 20.16 11.96 24.42
CA LEU A 120 21.23 12.74 25.03
C LEU A 120 20.69 13.98 25.77
N PRO A 121 21.41 14.43 26.83
CA PRO A 121 21.07 15.69 27.48
C PRO A 121 21.21 16.86 26.50
N ASP A 122 20.24 17.77 26.54
CA ASP A 122 20.37 19.01 25.81
C ASP A 122 21.57 19.80 26.35
N LYS A 123 22.29 20.52 25.46
CA LYS A 123 23.45 21.38 25.83
C LYS A 123 23.05 22.52 26.78
N LYS A 124 21.80 22.91 26.75
CA LYS A 124 21.19 23.82 27.71
C LYS A 124 20.37 22.97 28.68
N ASN A 125 20.85 22.75 29.90
CA ASN A 125 20.04 22.19 30.97
C ASN A 125 18.83 23.12 31.17
N ILE A 126 17.74 22.88 30.48
CA ILE A 126 16.52 23.62 30.64
C ILE A 126 15.82 23.00 31.85
N GLU A 127 15.90 23.71 32.99
CA GLU A 127 15.09 23.39 34.15
C GLU A 127 13.63 23.64 33.78
N SER A 128 12.77 22.71 34.11
CA SER A 128 11.35 22.78 33.81
C SER A 128 10.55 22.23 34.97
N GLU A 129 9.45 22.86 35.28
CA GLU A 129 8.54 22.46 36.36
C GLU A 129 7.11 22.29 35.85
N ASN A 130 6.97 21.69 34.64
CA ASN A 130 5.67 21.52 34.03
C ASN A 130 4.83 20.47 34.80
N ASN A 131 3.62 20.86 35.19
CA ASN A 131 2.63 20.02 35.87
C ASN A 131 1.24 20.39 35.34
N PHE A 132 0.70 19.63 34.42
CA PHE A 132 -0.57 19.93 33.77
C PHE A 132 -1.33 18.68 33.40
N HIS A 133 -2.61 18.85 33.17
CA HIS A 133 -3.44 17.86 32.53
C HIS A 133 -4.01 18.43 31.21
N PHE A 134 -4.41 17.53 30.32
CA PHE A 134 -4.99 17.91 29.03
C PHE A 134 -6.11 16.95 28.64
N ASP A 135 -7.10 17.52 27.94
CA ASP A 135 -8.20 16.79 27.30
C ASP A 135 -8.41 17.36 25.90
N ILE A 136 -8.28 16.51 24.89
CA ILE A 136 -8.38 16.88 23.49
C ILE A 136 -9.40 15.98 22.82
N ASN A 137 -10.43 16.60 22.28
CA ASN A 137 -11.50 15.96 21.53
C ASN A 137 -11.36 16.36 20.06
N ILE A 138 -11.06 15.42 19.20
CA ILE A 138 -10.78 15.62 17.77
C ILE A 138 -11.98 15.12 16.99
N PHE A 139 -12.55 15.95 16.10
CA PHE A 139 -13.69 15.58 15.26
C PHE A 139 -13.30 15.37 13.81
N ASN A 140 -12.41 16.22 13.28
CA ASN A 140 -11.90 16.13 11.92
C ASN A 140 -10.52 16.80 11.81
N THR A 141 -9.55 16.14 11.18
CA THR A 141 -8.22 16.71 10.97
C THR A 141 -7.89 16.97 9.50
N ASP A 142 -8.83 16.87 8.56
CA ASP A 142 -8.55 16.89 7.12
C ASP A 142 -7.81 18.17 6.68
N LEU A 143 -8.27 19.34 7.15
CA LEU A 143 -7.60 20.63 6.91
C LEU A 143 -6.16 20.64 7.45
N PHE A 144 -5.97 20.28 8.71
CA PHE A 144 -4.67 20.32 9.38
C PHE A 144 -3.69 19.30 8.81
N SER A 145 -4.18 18.10 8.54
CA SER A 145 -3.36 17.05 7.93
C SER A 145 -2.87 17.48 6.54
N THR A 146 -3.68 18.24 5.80
CA THR A 146 -3.29 18.77 4.50
C THR A 146 -2.31 19.94 4.62
N ILE A 147 -2.61 20.92 5.48
CA ILE A 147 -1.74 22.10 5.68
C ILE A 147 -0.35 21.69 6.22
N PHE A 148 -0.31 20.76 7.17
CA PHE A 148 0.96 20.33 7.79
C PHE A 148 1.58 19.08 7.15
N ASN A 149 0.98 18.57 6.06
CA ASN A 149 1.40 17.34 5.37
C ASN A 149 1.55 16.15 6.33
N ILE A 150 0.56 16.00 7.23
CA ILE A 150 0.52 14.89 8.19
C ILE A 150 -0.21 13.71 7.53
N PRO A 151 0.40 12.52 7.42
CA PRO A 151 -0.20 11.37 6.72
C PRO A 151 -1.37 10.72 7.49
N VAL A 152 -1.73 11.26 8.66
CA VAL A 152 -2.83 10.76 9.50
C VAL A 152 -4.01 11.70 9.41
N LYS A 153 -5.19 11.17 9.11
CA LYS A 153 -6.46 11.90 9.10
C LYS A 153 -7.46 11.24 10.02
N VAL A 154 -8.09 12.03 10.87
CA VAL A 154 -9.17 11.62 11.77
C VAL A 154 -10.50 12.13 11.22
N TYR A 155 -11.51 11.27 11.14
CA TYR A 155 -12.84 11.61 10.61
C TYR A 155 -13.97 11.35 11.60
N THR A 156 -13.67 10.82 12.77
CA THR A 156 -14.65 10.49 13.80
C THR A 156 -14.20 11.07 15.13
N HIS A 157 -15.17 11.32 16.00
CA HIS A 157 -14.87 11.81 17.35
C HIS A 157 -13.83 10.91 18.02
N SER A 158 -12.66 11.46 18.23
CA SER A 158 -11.50 10.81 18.85
C SER A 158 -11.07 11.61 20.06
N THR A 159 -10.51 10.95 21.06
CA THR A 159 -10.10 11.57 22.32
C THR A 159 -8.63 11.31 22.61
N LEU A 160 -7.94 12.33 23.10
CA LEU A 160 -6.60 12.22 23.64
C LEU A 160 -6.54 12.99 24.96
N LYS A 161 -6.26 12.30 26.04
CA LYS A 161 -6.22 12.90 27.37
C LYS A 161 -5.03 12.40 28.17
N GLY A 162 -4.64 13.15 29.16
CA GLY A 162 -3.55 12.74 29.99
C GLY A 162 -3.09 13.81 30.98
N TYR A 163 -2.02 13.48 31.65
CA TYR A 163 -1.33 14.38 32.55
C TYR A 163 0.18 14.25 32.39
N PHE A 164 0.84 15.32 32.79
CA PHE A 164 2.29 15.43 32.81
C PHE A 164 2.72 16.11 34.14
N ASN A 165 3.68 15.54 34.85
CA ASN A 165 4.24 16.11 36.05
C ASN A 165 5.75 15.92 36.06
N ASP A 166 6.48 17.01 35.82
CA ASP A 166 7.94 17.00 35.69
C ASP A 166 8.61 16.69 37.03
N LYS A 167 8.14 17.31 38.13
CA LYS A 167 8.68 17.13 39.46
C LYS A 167 8.50 15.69 39.98
N ALA A 168 7.33 15.11 39.75
CA ALA A 168 7.05 13.72 40.08
C ALA A 168 7.61 12.73 39.04
N GLN A 169 8.13 13.21 37.92
CA GLN A 169 8.58 12.41 36.79
C GLN A 169 7.50 11.43 36.31
N ARG A 170 6.28 11.95 36.17
CA ARG A 170 5.10 11.16 35.81
C ARG A 170 4.46 11.69 34.54
N LEU A 171 4.06 10.75 33.71
CA LEU A 171 3.30 11.06 32.51
C LEU A 171 2.28 9.95 32.24
N ARG A 172 1.11 10.33 31.73
CA ARG A 172 0.13 9.41 31.18
C ARG A 172 -0.57 10.07 29.99
N VAL A 173 -0.64 9.35 28.90
CA VAL A 173 -1.36 9.75 27.70
C VAL A 173 -2.25 8.60 27.28
N GLU A 174 -3.54 8.83 27.18
CA GLU A 174 -4.53 7.89 26.67
C GLU A 174 -5.18 8.47 25.42
N GLY A 175 -5.25 7.68 24.35
CA GLY A 175 -5.91 8.05 23.12
C GLY A 175 -6.89 6.99 22.67
N TYR A 176 -8.05 7.43 22.16
CA TYR A 176 -9.04 6.56 21.52
C TYR A 176 -9.44 7.16 20.18
N PHE A 177 -9.26 6.37 19.12
CA PHE A 177 -9.48 6.75 17.74
C PHE A 177 -10.39 5.72 17.06
N PRO A 178 -11.71 5.90 17.05
CA PRO A 178 -12.64 4.93 16.49
C PRO A 178 -12.34 4.62 15.02
N ARG A 179 -11.94 5.65 14.26
CA ARG A 179 -11.53 5.51 12.87
C ARG A 179 -10.57 6.61 12.47
N LEU A 180 -9.43 6.22 11.95
CA LEU A 180 -8.45 7.13 11.34
C LEU A 180 -7.96 6.58 10.00
N ARG A 181 -7.43 7.43 9.15
CA ARG A 181 -6.80 7.07 7.88
C ARG A 181 -5.31 7.36 7.95
N TYR A 182 -4.50 6.38 7.57
CA TYR A 182 -3.06 6.53 7.40
C TYR A 182 -2.70 6.19 5.95
N GLY A 183 -2.29 7.17 5.16
CA GLY A 183 -2.17 7.02 3.72
C GLY A 183 -3.51 6.62 3.11
N ASP A 184 -3.57 5.47 2.44
CA ASP A 184 -4.78 4.92 1.84
C ASP A 184 -5.51 3.88 2.72
N LYS A 185 -4.97 3.57 3.90
CA LYS A 185 -5.50 2.53 4.80
C LYS A 185 -6.32 3.14 5.93
N PHE A 186 -7.50 2.56 6.19
CA PHE A 186 -8.29 2.88 7.37
C PHE A 186 -7.89 1.98 8.54
N LEU A 187 -7.68 2.60 9.69
CA LEU A 187 -7.44 1.94 10.97
C LEU A 187 -8.64 2.23 11.87
N GLU A 188 -9.16 1.22 12.53
CA GLU A 188 -10.34 1.29 13.38
C GLU A 188 -10.04 0.84 14.79
N SER A 189 -10.86 1.25 15.75
CA SER A 189 -10.74 0.89 17.16
C SER A 189 -9.34 1.18 17.73
N GLY A 190 -8.71 2.27 17.26
CA GLY A 190 -7.38 2.69 17.69
C GLY A 190 -7.36 3.08 19.16
N MET A 191 -6.41 2.53 19.91
CA MET A 191 -6.15 2.86 21.32
C MET A 191 -4.65 3.07 21.52
N ILE A 192 -4.30 4.14 22.20
CA ILE A 192 -2.92 4.46 22.59
C ILE A 192 -2.88 4.67 24.09
N LEU A 193 -1.94 4.03 24.76
CA LEU A 193 -1.64 4.27 26.18
C LEU A 193 -0.12 4.38 26.32
N CYS A 194 0.34 5.53 26.83
CA CYS A 194 1.72 5.76 27.23
C CYS A 194 1.73 6.20 28.67
N GLU A 195 2.45 5.48 29.53
CA GLU A 195 2.49 5.77 30.98
C GLU A 195 3.77 5.25 31.62
N ASN A 196 4.08 5.78 32.79
CA ASN A 196 5.20 5.32 33.60
C ASN A 196 4.80 5.09 35.06
N PRO A 197 3.97 4.07 35.36
CA PRO A 197 3.41 3.85 36.71
C PRO A 197 4.44 3.49 37.76
N GLY A 198 5.62 3.03 37.39
CA GLY A 198 6.70 2.65 38.32
C GLY A 198 8.07 3.09 37.83
N ASP A 199 8.98 2.14 37.76
CA ASP A 199 10.35 2.31 37.30
C ASP A 199 10.53 2.02 35.80
N LYS A 200 9.44 1.77 35.08
CA LYS A 200 9.41 1.48 33.63
C LYS A 200 8.50 2.46 32.93
N PHE A 201 8.84 2.75 31.69
CA PHE A 201 7.94 3.39 30.75
C PHE A 201 7.21 2.33 29.93
N HIS A 202 5.89 2.45 29.82
CA HIS A 202 5.04 1.56 29.05
C HIS A 202 4.38 2.33 27.92
N ALA A 203 4.44 1.78 26.72
CA ALA A 203 3.68 2.23 25.56
C ALA A 203 2.88 1.06 24.98
N ARG A 204 1.60 1.27 24.78
CA ARG A 204 0.70 0.28 24.20
C ARG A 204 -0.13 0.92 23.10
N VAL A 205 -0.11 0.30 21.94
CA VAL A 205 -0.91 0.72 20.78
C VAL A 205 -1.71 -0.47 20.29
N ARG A 206 -3.00 -0.26 20.02
CA ARG A 206 -3.88 -1.26 19.44
C ARG A 206 -4.69 -0.62 18.32
N PHE A 207 -4.93 -1.35 17.25
CA PHE A 207 -5.86 -0.97 16.19
C PHE A 207 -6.34 -2.19 15.43
N SER A 208 -7.42 -2.01 14.68
CA SER A 208 -7.93 -2.99 13.74
C SER A 208 -8.09 -2.38 12.35
N ASN A 209 -8.09 -3.24 11.32
CA ASN A 209 -8.44 -2.86 9.96
C ASN A 209 -9.51 -3.84 9.49
N ARG A 210 -10.72 -3.33 9.22
CA ARG A 210 -11.83 -4.15 8.72
C ARG A 210 -11.82 -4.16 7.20
N LYS A 211 -11.93 -5.36 6.66
CA LYS A 211 -12.11 -5.61 5.23
C LYS A 211 -13.38 -6.48 5.04
N PRO A 212 -13.97 -6.52 3.84
CA PRO A 212 -15.11 -7.40 3.56
C PRO A 212 -14.85 -8.88 3.90
N GLU A 213 -13.59 -9.31 3.73
CA GLU A 213 -13.14 -10.69 3.95
C GLU A 213 -12.77 -10.98 5.42
N GLY A 214 -12.83 -9.99 6.32
CA GLY A 214 -12.48 -10.13 7.73
C GLY A 214 -11.70 -8.95 8.29
N SER A 215 -11.39 -8.98 9.58
CA SER A 215 -10.62 -7.92 10.24
C SER A 215 -9.21 -8.39 10.58
N ILE A 216 -8.25 -7.46 10.57
CA ILE A 216 -6.90 -7.66 11.12
C ILE A 216 -6.79 -6.81 12.37
N ASN A 217 -6.42 -7.42 13.48
CA ASN A 217 -6.13 -6.76 14.75
C ASN A 217 -4.62 -6.72 14.97
N VAL A 218 -4.10 -5.57 15.37
CA VAL A 218 -2.68 -5.39 15.67
C VAL A 218 -2.53 -4.74 17.03
N SER A 219 -1.61 -5.23 17.85
CA SER A 219 -1.23 -4.61 19.12
C SER A 219 0.29 -4.60 19.28
N LEU A 220 0.80 -3.43 19.65
CA LEU A 220 2.19 -3.21 20.03
C LEU A 220 2.24 -2.91 21.54
N ASP A 221 3.07 -3.64 22.27
CA ASP A 221 3.37 -3.41 23.68
C ASP A 221 4.87 -3.20 23.82
N ALA A 222 5.29 -2.08 24.41
CA ALA A 222 6.68 -1.74 24.60
C ALA A 222 6.92 -1.29 26.04
N GLN A 223 8.00 -1.80 26.65
CA GLN A 223 8.44 -1.42 27.99
C GLN A 223 9.90 -0.99 27.94
N ALA A 224 10.19 0.22 28.44
CA ALA A 224 11.53 0.77 28.48
C ALA A 224 12.04 0.93 29.92
N LYS A 225 13.29 0.49 30.17
CA LYS A 225 14.02 0.65 31.41
C LYS A 225 15.52 0.43 31.18
N ASP A 226 16.36 1.27 31.75
CA ASP A 226 17.83 1.10 31.80
C ASP A 226 18.45 0.82 30.41
N ASP A 227 18.10 1.65 29.41
CA ASP A 227 18.52 1.52 28.00
C ASP A 227 18.05 0.24 27.29
N LEU A 228 17.11 -0.49 27.88
CA LEU A 228 16.48 -1.66 27.31
C LEU A 228 15.01 -1.36 26.96
N ILE A 229 14.62 -1.62 25.71
CA ILE A 229 13.22 -1.66 25.30
C ILE A 229 12.84 -3.11 24.99
N GLN A 230 11.89 -3.64 25.73
CA GLN A 230 11.23 -4.90 25.45
C GLN A 230 9.98 -4.64 24.63
N THR A 231 9.88 -5.20 23.45
CA THR A 231 8.78 -4.98 22.51
C THR A 231 8.08 -6.30 22.21
N SER A 232 6.75 -6.28 22.13
CA SER A 232 5.91 -7.38 21.67
C SER A 232 4.88 -6.84 20.67
N LEU A 233 4.99 -7.25 19.41
CA LEU A 233 4.04 -6.98 18.34
C LEU A 233 3.18 -8.23 18.15
N ASN A 234 1.87 -8.09 18.32
CA ASN A 234 0.92 -9.18 18.12
C ASN A 234 -0.04 -8.78 17.00
N TRP A 235 -0.37 -9.72 16.13
CA TRP A 235 -1.39 -9.53 15.08
C TRP A 235 -2.18 -10.80 14.88
N GLY A 236 -3.39 -10.64 14.36
CA GLY A 236 -4.26 -11.76 13.99
C GLY A 236 -5.43 -11.29 13.15
N ASN A 237 -5.88 -12.14 12.25
CA ASN A 237 -7.04 -11.88 11.41
C ASN A 237 -8.24 -12.74 11.83
N SER A 238 -9.42 -12.40 11.32
CA SER A 238 -10.68 -13.16 11.48
C SER A 238 -11.21 -13.67 10.15
N SER A 239 -10.35 -13.80 9.12
CA SER A 239 -10.70 -14.32 7.80
C SER A 239 -10.71 -15.85 7.77
N ALA A 240 -11.20 -16.44 6.68
CA ALA A 240 -11.19 -17.89 6.46
C ALA A 240 -9.77 -18.48 6.46
N VAL A 241 -8.78 -17.69 5.99
CA VAL A 241 -7.36 -18.04 6.02
C VAL A 241 -6.68 -17.31 7.17
N THR A 242 -5.91 -18.04 7.98
CA THR A 242 -5.32 -17.49 9.20
C THR A 242 -3.97 -16.84 8.95
N TYR A 243 -3.86 -15.58 9.39
CA TYR A 243 -2.61 -14.81 9.50
C TYR A 243 -2.51 -14.30 10.93
N SER A 244 -1.62 -14.86 11.73
CA SER A 244 -1.43 -14.40 13.11
C SER A 244 0.00 -14.60 13.57
N GLY A 245 0.41 -13.86 14.60
CA GLY A 245 1.73 -14.02 15.18
C GLY A 245 1.97 -13.09 16.36
N LYS A 246 3.07 -13.36 17.02
CA LYS A 246 3.60 -12.53 18.10
C LYS A 246 5.11 -12.41 17.91
N LEU A 247 5.59 -11.23 17.53
CA LEU A 247 7.03 -10.95 17.44
C LEU A 247 7.49 -10.26 18.72
N ALA A 248 8.46 -10.85 19.41
CA ALA A 248 9.06 -10.29 20.61
C ALA A 248 10.54 -10.00 20.39
N ALA A 249 10.99 -8.82 20.85
CA ALA A 249 12.38 -8.41 20.76
C ALA A 249 12.81 -7.60 21.99
N ALA A 250 14.10 -7.71 22.33
CA ALA A 250 14.76 -6.87 23.33
C ALA A 250 15.79 -5.98 22.61
N THR A 251 15.62 -4.66 22.75
CA THR A 251 16.51 -3.67 22.11
C THR A 251 17.32 -2.96 23.17
N HIS A 252 18.63 -3.12 23.13
CA HIS A 252 19.60 -2.46 24.00
C HIS A 252 20.28 -1.30 23.30
N PHE A 253 20.32 -0.14 23.95
CA PHE A 253 21.03 1.05 23.50
C PHE A 253 22.31 1.23 24.29
N ILE A 254 23.45 1.34 23.61
CA ILE A 254 24.76 1.41 24.23
C ILE A 254 25.52 2.60 23.64
N ARG A 255 26.03 3.50 24.47
CA ARG A 255 26.96 4.55 24.05
C ARG A 255 28.38 4.10 24.28
N THR A 256 29.13 3.93 23.20
CA THR A 256 30.56 3.67 23.26
C THR A 256 31.32 4.98 23.10
N GLN A 257 32.32 5.21 23.97
CA GLN A 257 33.25 6.32 23.75
C GLN A 257 33.99 6.04 22.43
N ALA A 258 33.97 7.00 21.51
CA ALA A 258 34.76 6.88 20.27
C ALA A 258 36.22 6.78 20.68
N GLU A 259 36.89 5.65 20.38
CA GLU A 259 38.35 5.52 20.40
C GLU A 259 38.91 6.37 19.25
N ASP A 260 39.21 7.62 19.54
CA ASP A 260 39.88 8.54 18.64
C ASP A 260 41.38 8.22 18.64
N GLN A 261 41.78 7.17 17.91
CA GLN A 261 43.20 6.84 17.75
C GLN A 261 43.96 7.75 16.78
N ASN A 262 43.32 8.71 16.07
CA ASN A 262 44.04 9.51 15.06
C ASN A 262 43.39 10.87 14.68
N LYS A 263 42.88 11.67 15.61
CA LYS A 263 42.58 13.08 15.28
C LYS A 263 43.29 14.06 16.18
N LYS A 264 44.22 14.81 15.57
CA LYS A 264 44.89 15.98 16.18
C LYS A 264 43.87 16.88 16.86
N ARG A 265 44.06 17.19 18.13
CA ARG A 265 43.25 17.99 19.02
C ARG A 265 42.80 19.32 18.36
N SER A 266 41.59 19.37 17.86
CA SER A 266 40.86 20.62 17.63
C SER A 266 40.04 20.93 18.89
N ARG A 267 40.25 22.09 19.45
CA ARG A 267 39.76 22.53 20.78
C ARG A 267 38.25 22.77 20.91
N SER A 268 37.39 22.43 19.96
CA SER A 268 36.00 22.89 19.96
C SER A 268 34.87 21.88 19.68
N ASN A 269 35.15 20.58 19.50
CA ASN A 269 34.05 19.61 19.34
C ASN A 269 34.25 18.39 20.26
N LYS A 270 33.49 18.34 21.38
CA LYS A 270 33.24 17.07 22.07
C LYS A 270 32.50 16.17 21.08
N SER A 271 33.17 15.15 20.55
CA SER A 271 32.52 14.14 19.69
C SER A 271 31.40 13.47 20.51
N ILE A 272 30.21 13.45 19.96
CA ILE A 272 29.09 12.72 20.56
C ILE A 272 29.45 11.24 20.47
N PRO A 273 29.44 10.47 21.60
CA PRO A 273 29.71 9.05 21.56
C PRO A 273 28.80 8.31 20.57
N ALA A 274 29.34 7.36 19.82
CA ALA A 274 28.57 6.59 18.86
C ALA A 274 27.48 5.78 19.57
N LEU A 275 26.29 5.71 18.99
CA LEU A 275 25.19 4.89 19.49
C LEU A 275 25.25 3.53 18.80
N LYS A 276 25.41 2.48 19.62
CA LYS A 276 25.24 1.09 19.20
C LYS A 276 23.90 0.59 19.69
N THR A 277 23.12 -0.01 18.79
CA THR A 277 21.83 -0.63 19.09
C THR A 277 21.91 -2.12 18.85
N VAL A 278 21.55 -2.91 19.82
CA VAL A 278 21.50 -4.38 19.74
C VAL A 278 20.07 -4.84 19.90
N VAL A 279 19.56 -5.53 18.90
CA VAL A 279 18.21 -6.09 18.88
C VAL A 279 18.30 -7.60 18.97
N ASP A 280 17.85 -8.17 20.08
CA ASP A 280 17.75 -9.61 20.29
C ASP A 280 16.30 -10.03 19.95
N VAL A 281 16.10 -10.68 18.81
CA VAL A 281 14.83 -11.24 18.38
C VAL A 281 14.61 -12.56 19.10
N GLN A 282 13.44 -12.70 19.74
CA GLN A 282 13.10 -13.91 20.48
C GLN A 282 12.44 -14.95 19.58
N LYS A 283 12.53 -16.21 19.98
CA LYS A 283 11.79 -17.30 19.32
C LYS A 283 10.31 -16.96 19.24
N THR A 284 9.73 -17.13 18.05
CA THR A 284 8.35 -16.74 17.80
C THR A 284 7.69 -17.66 16.77
N ASP A 285 6.47 -18.05 17.08
CA ASP A 285 5.61 -18.80 16.16
C ASP A 285 4.68 -17.82 15.41
N ILE A 286 4.63 -17.95 14.09
CA ILE A 286 3.82 -17.14 13.19
C ILE A 286 2.98 -18.06 12.31
N ILE A 287 1.70 -17.77 12.16
CA ILE A 287 0.83 -18.44 11.20
C ILE A 287 0.68 -17.57 9.98
N LEU A 288 1.12 -18.08 8.83
CA LEU A 288 0.95 -17.45 7.53
C LEU A 288 0.20 -18.41 6.62
N ASN A 289 -0.98 -17.99 6.14
CA ASN A 289 -1.82 -18.81 5.27
C ASN A 289 -2.06 -20.21 5.86
N ASP A 290 -2.60 -20.26 7.10
CA ASP A 290 -2.85 -21.49 7.89
C ASP A 290 -1.61 -22.36 8.17
N THR A 291 -0.41 -21.88 7.80
CA THR A 291 0.85 -22.61 7.97
C THR A 291 1.65 -22.01 9.14
N LEU A 292 2.06 -22.87 10.07
CA LEU A 292 2.88 -22.46 11.22
C LEU A 292 4.35 -22.33 10.80
N TRP A 293 4.88 -21.12 10.94
CA TRP A 293 6.29 -20.76 10.75
C TRP A 293 6.95 -20.38 12.07
N GLU A 294 8.23 -20.62 12.18
CA GLU A 294 9.03 -20.27 13.35
C GLU A 294 10.12 -19.24 13.00
N ILE A 295 10.18 -18.13 13.72
CA ILE A 295 11.34 -17.25 13.78
C ILE A 295 12.25 -17.77 14.89
N HIS A 296 13.47 -18.12 14.55
CA HIS A 296 14.47 -18.53 15.52
C HIS A 296 15.12 -17.30 16.20
N PRO A 297 15.66 -17.47 17.41
CA PRO A 297 16.40 -16.40 18.06
C PRO A 297 17.51 -15.87 17.17
N SER A 298 17.58 -14.57 17.00
CA SER A 298 18.58 -13.92 16.16
C SER A 298 18.97 -12.56 16.73
N LYS A 299 20.13 -12.06 16.34
CA LYS A 299 20.66 -10.78 16.80
C LYS A 299 20.91 -9.84 15.64
N VAL A 300 20.46 -8.59 15.79
CA VAL A 300 20.78 -7.51 14.85
C VAL A 300 21.52 -6.41 15.60
N VAL A 301 22.69 -6.03 15.08
CA VAL A 301 23.53 -4.98 15.68
C VAL A 301 23.62 -3.81 14.70
N ILE A 302 23.20 -2.64 15.14
CA ILE A 302 23.31 -1.38 14.39
C ILE A 302 24.39 -0.55 15.07
N ASP A 303 25.50 -0.31 14.38
CA ASP A 303 26.64 0.44 14.89
C ASP A 303 27.33 1.22 13.79
N SER A 304 27.56 2.52 14.04
CA SER A 304 28.38 3.38 13.15
C SER A 304 27.98 3.31 11.66
N GLY A 305 26.68 3.23 11.39
CA GLY A 305 26.14 3.15 10.02
C GLY A 305 26.22 1.76 9.38
N LYS A 306 26.55 0.73 10.16
CA LYS A 306 26.49 -0.67 9.77
C LYS A 306 25.35 -1.39 10.48
N ILE A 307 24.70 -2.33 9.79
CA ILE A 307 23.69 -3.23 10.34
C ILE A 307 24.25 -4.65 10.17
N TYR A 308 24.63 -5.27 11.27
CA TYR A 308 25.06 -6.66 11.29
C TYR A 308 23.89 -7.55 11.70
N ILE A 309 23.59 -8.56 10.90
CA ILE A 309 22.54 -9.55 11.13
C ILE A 309 23.21 -10.88 11.42
N ASP A 310 23.00 -11.38 12.63
CA ASP A 310 23.52 -12.66 13.07
C ASP A 310 22.43 -13.71 12.96
N ASP A 311 22.44 -14.42 11.83
CA ASP A 311 21.64 -15.59 11.54
C ASP A 311 20.12 -15.43 11.79
N PHE A 312 19.49 -14.46 11.13
CA PHE A 312 18.04 -14.43 11.11
C PHE A 312 17.53 -15.65 10.33
N TYR A 313 16.84 -16.53 11.02
CA TYR A 313 16.33 -17.79 10.47
C TYR A 313 14.85 -17.91 10.70
N PHE A 314 14.10 -17.99 9.61
CA PHE A 314 12.63 -18.13 9.56
C PHE A 314 12.29 -19.41 8.81
N SER A 315 11.57 -20.35 9.43
CA SER A 315 11.42 -21.69 8.89
C SER A 315 10.05 -22.32 9.14
N HIS A 316 9.69 -23.25 8.26
CA HIS A 316 8.59 -24.22 8.40
C HIS A 316 9.06 -25.57 7.88
N LYS A 317 9.29 -26.55 8.76
CA LYS A 317 9.90 -27.84 8.40
C LYS A 317 11.25 -27.62 7.69
N ASP A 318 11.35 -28.06 6.45
CA ASP A 318 12.54 -27.93 5.59
C ASP A 318 12.55 -26.68 4.70
N ARG A 319 11.48 -25.89 4.72
CA ARG A 319 11.38 -24.58 4.06
C ARG A 319 11.96 -23.49 4.93
N TYR A 320 12.75 -22.59 4.37
CA TYR A 320 13.34 -21.49 5.15
C TYR A 320 13.74 -20.27 4.34
N LEU A 321 13.79 -19.15 5.05
CA LEU A 321 14.46 -17.92 4.69
C LEU A 321 15.52 -17.63 5.75
N ARG A 322 16.77 -17.49 5.35
CA ARG A 322 17.90 -17.21 6.24
C ARG A 322 18.64 -15.97 5.78
N ILE A 323 18.90 -15.04 6.68
CA ILE A 323 19.63 -13.80 6.41
C ILE A 323 20.83 -13.71 7.35
N ASN A 324 22.01 -13.49 6.79
CA ASN A 324 23.24 -13.35 7.56
C ASN A 324 24.17 -12.33 6.91
N GLY A 325 24.93 -11.58 7.71
CA GLY A 325 25.97 -10.68 7.21
C GLY A 325 25.78 -9.22 7.58
N THR A 326 26.42 -8.33 6.82
CA THR A 326 26.49 -6.90 7.16
C THR A 326 25.95 -6.03 6.02
N ILE A 327 25.03 -5.15 6.35
CA ILE A 327 24.51 -4.10 5.49
C ILE A 327 25.21 -2.80 5.83
N SER A 328 25.94 -2.21 4.88
CA SER A 328 26.65 -0.95 5.07
C SER A 328 26.87 -0.20 3.76
N LYS A 329 27.60 0.91 3.81
CA LYS A 329 28.10 1.63 2.64
C LYS A 329 29.36 1.00 2.03
N GLN A 330 30.00 0.07 2.72
CA GLN A 330 31.29 -0.48 2.32
C GLN A 330 31.09 -1.65 1.35
N PRO A 331 31.82 -1.70 0.22
CA PRO A 331 31.68 -2.77 -0.78
C PRO A 331 32.07 -4.16 -0.26
N GLN A 332 32.92 -4.24 0.76
CA GLN A 332 33.35 -5.50 1.37
C GLN A 332 32.35 -6.10 2.35
N ASP A 333 31.41 -5.27 2.84
CA ASP A 333 30.37 -5.73 3.75
C ASP A 333 29.22 -6.35 2.93
N THR A 334 28.99 -7.63 3.11
CA THR A 334 28.02 -8.43 2.35
C THR A 334 26.94 -8.97 3.26
N VAL A 335 25.69 -8.87 2.82
CA VAL A 335 24.56 -9.61 3.37
C VAL A 335 24.18 -10.73 2.41
N ARG A 336 23.95 -11.90 2.96
CA ARG A 336 23.49 -13.09 2.24
C ARG A 336 22.07 -13.43 2.66
N LEU A 337 21.23 -13.73 1.69
CA LEU A 337 19.89 -14.28 1.81
C LEU A 337 19.89 -15.68 1.18
N ASP A 338 19.51 -16.70 1.93
CA ASP A 338 19.28 -18.05 1.42
C ASP A 338 17.79 -18.41 1.54
N LEU A 339 17.23 -18.87 0.45
CA LEU A 339 15.83 -19.30 0.35
C LEU A 339 15.75 -20.79 0.08
N LYS A 340 14.81 -21.47 0.69
CA LYS A 340 14.43 -22.85 0.35
C LYS A 340 12.92 -23.00 0.35
N ASP A 341 12.34 -23.24 -0.82
CA ASP A 341 10.91 -23.44 -1.06
C ASP A 341 10.03 -22.34 -0.44
N ILE A 342 10.45 -21.07 -0.61
CA ILE A 342 9.71 -19.90 -0.11
C ILE A 342 8.72 -19.42 -1.16
N ASN A 343 7.46 -19.30 -0.78
CA ASN A 343 6.42 -18.75 -1.65
C ASN A 343 6.68 -17.27 -1.94
N ILE A 344 6.96 -16.97 -3.21
CA ILE A 344 7.25 -15.60 -3.67
C ILE A 344 6.03 -14.68 -3.59
N GLY A 345 4.81 -15.22 -3.61
CA GLY A 345 3.58 -14.45 -3.45
C GLY A 345 3.59 -13.59 -2.19
N TYR A 346 4.15 -14.07 -1.08
CA TYR A 346 4.28 -13.29 0.15
C TYR A 346 5.10 -12.01 -0.05
N VAL A 347 6.14 -12.05 -0.89
CA VAL A 347 6.98 -10.88 -1.17
C VAL A 347 6.23 -9.86 -2.02
N PHE A 348 5.51 -10.33 -3.05
CA PHE A 348 4.73 -9.48 -3.95
C PHE A 348 3.52 -8.85 -3.26
N ASP A 349 2.85 -9.60 -2.36
CA ASP A 349 1.73 -9.10 -1.55
C ASP A 349 2.18 -7.98 -0.58
N ILE A 350 3.34 -8.16 0.07
CA ILE A 350 3.89 -7.14 0.99
C ILE A 350 4.34 -5.89 0.22
N ALA A 351 4.94 -6.07 -0.96
CA ALA A 351 5.44 -4.97 -1.78
C ALA A 351 4.32 -4.19 -2.51
N ASP A 352 3.07 -4.71 -2.53
CA ASP A 352 1.88 -4.10 -3.17
C ASP A 352 2.16 -3.67 -4.63
N LEU A 353 2.77 -4.57 -5.40
CA LEU A 353 3.19 -4.30 -6.79
C LEU A 353 2.05 -4.44 -7.81
N GLY A 354 0.85 -4.82 -7.36
CA GLY A 354 -0.33 -4.99 -8.21
C GLY A 354 -0.26 -6.18 -9.17
N VAL A 355 0.68 -7.11 -8.94
CA VAL A 355 0.90 -8.34 -9.73
C VAL A 355 0.94 -9.51 -8.75
N ASN A 356 0.21 -10.57 -9.07
CA ASN A 356 0.13 -11.75 -8.21
C ASN A 356 0.99 -12.88 -8.82
N PHE A 357 2.30 -12.86 -8.47
CA PHE A 357 3.18 -13.99 -8.78
C PHE A 357 3.06 -15.07 -7.71
N LYS A 358 3.13 -16.33 -8.15
CA LYS A 358 3.09 -17.54 -7.33
C LYS A 358 4.30 -18.41 -7.65
N GLY A 359 4.69 -19.27 -6.75
CA GLY A 359 5.81 -20.21 -6.94
C GLY A 359 6.66 -20.31 -5.69
N GLU A 360 7.48 -21.35 -5.63
CA GLU A 360 8.37 -21.63 -4.50
C GLU A 360 9.83 -21.40 -4.90
N ALA A 361 10.44 -20.35 -4.32
CA ALA A 361 11.80 -19.95 -4.62
C ALA A 361 12.82 -20.69 -3.74
N THR A 362 13.89 -21.17 -4.37
CA THR A 362 15.06 -21.77 -3.73
C THR A 362 16.32 -21.19 -4.36
N GLY A 363 17.28 -20.79 -3.53
CA GLY A 363 18.59 -20.30 -3.99
C GLY A 363 19.13 -19.15 -3.16
N PRO A 364 20.37 -18.73 -3.42
CA PRO A 364 21.01 -17.63 -2.73
C PRO A 364 20.79 -16.28 -3.40
N ALA A 365 20.81 -15.22 -2.60
CA ALA A 365 21.00 -13.86 -3.04
C ALA A 365 22.04 -13.16 -2.16
N TYR A 366 22.84 -12.29 -2.78
CA TYR A 366 23.89 -11.54 -2.12
C TYR A 366 23.75 -10.07 -2.43
N ALA A 367 24.04 -9.21 -1.44
CA ALA A 367 24.17 -7.79 -1.69
C ALA A 367 25.32 -7.20 -0.88
N SER A 368 26.09 -6.30 -1.48
CA SER A 368 27.15 -5.55 -0.81
C SER A 368 27.02 -4.06 -1.09
N GLY A 369 27.63 -3.22 -0.22
CA GLY A 369 27.55 -1.77 -0.37
C GLY A 369 26.14 -1.18 -0.39
N VAL A 370 25.17 -1.85 0.21
CA VAL A 370 23.71 -1.68 0.05
C VAL A 370 23.25 -0.25 0.32
N LEU A 371 23.91 0.48 1.25
CA LEU A 371 23.49 1.82 1.68
C LEU A 371 24.07 2.96 0.83
N GLU A 372 24.90 2.68 -0.18
CA GLU A 372 25.49 3.73 -1.03
C GLU A 372 25.57 3.31 -2.50
N LYS A 373 26.29 2.24 -2.80
CA LYS A 373 26.47 1.69 -4.15
C LYS A 373 26.20 0.19 -4.11
N PRO A 374 24.94 -0.22 -4.18
CA PRO A 374 24.59 -1.62 -4.05
C PRO A 374 25.16 -2.44 -5.21
N VAL A 375 25.73 -3.60 -4.88
CA VAL A 375 26.02 -4.66 -5.83
C VAL A 375 25.21 -5.86 -5.38
N MET A 376 24.41 -6.42 -6.28
CA MET A 376 23.52 -7.53 -5.99
C MET A 376 23.77 -8.66 -6.98
N TYR A 377 23.62 -9.87 -6.49
CA TYR A 377 23.72 -11.09 -7.27
C TYR A 377 22.74 -12.11 -6.74
N THR A 378 22.07 -12.84 -7.62
CA THR A 378 21.16 -13.92 -7.24
C THR A 378 21.10 -15.01 -8.30
N ASP A 379 21.01 -16.26 -7.84
CA ASP A 379 20.64 -17.43 -8.63
C ASP A 379 19.47 -18.14 -7.93
N LEU A 380 18.27 -17.99 -8.49
CA LEU A 380 17.08 -18.58 -7.92
C LEU A 380 16.47 -19.61 -8.87
N PHE A 381 16.08 -20.72 -8.33
CA PHE A 381 15.15 -21.65 -8.95
C PHE A 381 13.76 -21.42 -8.35
N ILE A 382 12.77 -21.16 -9.19
CA ILE A 382 11.38 -21.02 -8.77
C ILE A 382 10.58 -22.18 -9.36
N ARG A 383 10.07 -23.04 -8.49
CA ARG A 383 9.18 -24.13 -8.88
C ARG A 383 7.75 -23.60 -9.03
N ASP A 384 7.05 -24.07 -10.05
CA ASP A 384 5.65 -23.74 -10.34
C ASP A 384 5.42 -22.21 -10.40
N LEU A 385 6.31 -21.47 -11.08
CA LEU A 385 6.11 -20.04 -11.31
C LEU A 385 4.78 -19.81 -12.02
N GLY A 386 3.94 -19.03 -11.42
CA GLY A 386 2.64 -18.64 -11.95
C GLY A 386 2.43 -17.13 -11.88
N LEU A 387 1.55 -16.64 -12.74
CA LEU A 387 1.06 -15.27 -12.73
C LEU A 387 -0.47 -15.31 -12.68
N ASN A 388 -1.06 -14.69 -11.66
CA ASN A 388 -2.48 -14.84 -11.35
C ASN A 388 -2.86 -16.33 -11.22
N ASP A 389 -3.78 -16.83 -12.04
CA ASP A 389 -4.20 -18.23 -12.05
C ASP A 389 -3.54 -19.07 -13.16
N GLY A 390 -2.61 -18.49 -13.92
CA GLY A 390 -1.87 -19.16 -15.00
C GLY A 390 -0.52 -19.68 -14.55
N LEU A 391 -0.29 -21.00 -14.70
CA LEU A 391 1.02 -21.61 -14.52
C LEU A 391 1.92 -21.27 -15.73
N LEU A 392 3.12 -20.74 -15.49
CA LEU A 392 4.14 -20.45 -16.49
C LEU A 392 5.19 -21.55 -16.58
N GLY A 393 5.47 -22.25 -15.47
CA GLY A 393 6.43 -23.34 -15.38
C GLY A 393 7.51 -23.13 -14.33
N ASP A 394 8.56 -23.96 -14.38
CA ASP A 394 9.72 -23.80 -13.49
C ASP A 394 10.70 -22.76 -14.08
N ALA A 395 11.21 -21.87 -13.25
CA ALA A 395 12.08 -20.77 -13.67
C ALA A 395 13.46 -20.85 -13.03
N ASN A 396 14.51 -20.73 -13.84
CA ASN A 396 15.87 -20.43 -13.40
C ASN A 396 16.13 -18.94 -13.62
N ILE A 397 16.39 -18.21 -12.57
CA ILE A 397 16.53 -16.76 -12.58
C ILE A 397 17.94 -16.40 -12.12
N HIS A 398 18.68 -15.76 -12.99
CA HIS A 398 19.93 -15.09 -12.69
C HIS A 398 19.71 -13.59 -12.61
N GLY A 399 20.23 -12.94 -11.58
CA GLY A 399 20.16 -11.49 -11.40
C GLY A 399 21.50 -10.91 -10.98
N GLU A 400 21.97 -9.89 -11.70
CA GLU A 400 23.24 -9.23 -11.42
C GLU A 400 23.09 -7.71 -11.50
N TRP A 401 23.67 -7.00 -10.53
CA TRP A 401 23.67 -5.54 -10.50
C TRP A 401 24.71 -4.96 -11.46
N HIS A 402 24.27 -4.13 -12.40
CA HIS A 402 25.12 -3.37 -13.30
C HIS A 402 25.21 -1.90 -12.84
N GLN A 403 26.39 -1.53 -12.34
CA GLN A 403 26.62 -0.19 -11.75
C GLN A 403 26.50 0.94 -12.77
N GLU A 404 26.83 0.69 -14.03
CA GLU A 404 26.82 1.70 -15.10
C GLU A 404 25.43 2.21 -15.43
N VAL A 405 24.43 1.33 -15.31
CA VAL A 405 23.03 1.63 -15.58
C VAL A 405 22.18 1.77 -14.32
N GLU A 406 22.78 1.52 -13.15
CA GLU A 406 22.12 1.51 -11.83
C GLU A 406 20.88 0.60 -11.81
N GLY A 407 21.02 -0.59 -12.38
CA GLY A 407 19.96 -1.55 -12.56
C GLY A 407 20.41 -3.00 -12.35
N ILE A 408 19.44 -3.86 -12.05
CA ILE A 408 19.64 -5.30 -11.98
C ILE A 408 19.37 -5.86 -13.37
N TYR A 409 20.40 -6.46 -14.00
CA TYR A 409 20.19 -7.30 -15.17
C TYR A 409 19.55 -8.60 -14.72
N LEU A 410 18.43 -8.94 -15.32
CA LEU A 410 17.69 -10.17 -15.11
C LEU A 410 17.86 -11.07 -16.33
N ASP A 411 18.11 -12.36 -16.09
CA ASP A 411 18.11 -13.41 -17.09
C ASP A 411 17.32 -14.61 -16.53
N ALA A 412 16.15 -14.86 -17.07
CA ALA A 412 15.22 -15.84 -16.53
C ALA A 412 14.76 -16.82 -17.62
N HIS A 413 15.08 -18.10 -17.44
CA HIS A 413 14.63 -19.20 -18.29
C HIS A 413 13.48 -19.94 -17.62
N ILE A 414 12.30 -19.92 -18.27
CA ILE A 414 11.08 -20.53 -17.76
C ILE A 414 10.72 -21.75 -18.62
N HIS A 415 10.44 -22.89 -17.97
CA HIS A 415 10.14 -24.15 -18.63
C HIS A 415 8.87 -24.77 -18.06
N GLU A 416 7.85 -24.96 -18.89
CA GLU A 416 6.65 -25.73 -18.53
C GLU A 416 6.81 -27.16 -19.05
N LYS A 417 7.46 -28.03 -18.25
CA LYS A 417 7.82 -29.42 -18.64
C LYS A 417 8.53 -29.43 -20.01
N ASP A 418 8.04 -30.26 -20.95
CA ASP A 418 8.58 -30.30 -22.31
C ASP A 418 7.77 -29.48 -23.32
N THR A 419 6.77 -28.70 -22.85
CA THR A 419 5.75 -28.09 -23.71
C THR A 419 5.99 -26.62 -24.02
N ALA A 420 6.64 -25.87 -23.14
CA ALA A 420 6.91 -24.45 -23.34
C ALA A 420 8.27 -24.06 -22.80
N LYS A 421 8.90 -23.10 -23.49
CA LYS A 421 10.15 -22.46 -23.07
C LYS A 421 10.00 -20.96 -23.28
N SER A 422 10.26 -20.18 -22.23
CA SER A 422 10.23 -18.73 -22.33
C SER A 422 11.52 -18.17 -21.74
N HIS A 423 12.04 -17.14 -22.37
CA HIS A 423 13.22 -16.43 -21.92
C HIS A 423 12.85 -14.99 -21.65
N VAL A 424 13.11 -14.51 -20.44
CA VAL A 424 12.86 -13.13 -20.00
C VAL A 424 14.19 -12.52 -19.57
N TYR A 425 14.61 -11.46 -20.25
CA TYR A 425 15.89 -10.82 -19.95
C TYR A 425 15.79 -9.29 -20.08
N GLY A 426 16.69 -8.58 -19.41
CA GLY A 426 16.73 -7.13 -19.43
C GLY A 426 16.99 -6.51 -18.07
N TYR A 427 16.48 -5.31 -17.83
CA TYR A 427 16.81 -4.54 -16.64
C TYR A 427 15.62 -4.24 -15.75
N ILE A 428 15.87 -4.33 -14.45
CA ILE A 428 14.98 -3.82 -13.38
C ILE A 428 15.71 -2.68 -12.69
N TYR A 429 15.08 -1.51 -12.60
CA TYR A 429 15.60 -0.31 -11.96
C TYR A 429 14.86 -0.06 -10.66
N PRO A 430 15.33 -0.59 -9.51
CA PRO A 430 14.60 -0.53 -8.25
C PRO A 430 14.70 0.84 -7.56
N ILE A 431 15.68 1.68 -7.92
CA ILE A 431 16.03 2.93 -7.22
C ILE A 431 15.35 4.13 -7.88
N LYS A 432 14.72 4.98 -7.05
CA LYS A 432 14.18 6.27 -7.50
C LYS A 432 15.29 7.22 -7.96
N PRO A 433 15.03 8.08 -8.97
CA PRO A 433 13.71 8.39 -9.56
C PRO A 433 13.29 7.45 -10.69
N LYS A 434 14.14 6.52 -11.14
CA LYS A 434 13.86 5.68 -12.31
C LYS A 434 12.72 4.70 -12.04
N SER A 435 12.82 3.87 -10.98
CA SER A 435 11.80 2.88 -10.53
C SER A 435 11.00 2.29 -11.68
N ALA A 436 11.67 1.53 -12.55
CA ALA A 436 11.15 1.07 -13.82
C ALA A 436 11.64 -0.35 -14.13
N LEU A 437 11.09 -0.95 -15.18
CA LEU A 437 11.66 -2.14 -15.80
C LEU A 437 11.74 -1.98 -17.31
N ASP A 438 12.60 -2.80 -17.93
CA ASP A 438 12.87 -2.85 -19.36
C ASP A 438 13.27 -4.28 -19.71
N LEU A 439 12.28 -5.12 -20.01
CA LEU A 439 12.43 -6.56 -20.18
C LEU A 439 12.01 -7.01 -21.57
N GLN A 440 12.83 -7.85 -22.18
CA GLN A 440 12.52 -8.59 -23.39
C GLN A 440 11.98 -9.97 -23.01
N ILE A 441 10.89 -10.38 -23.62
CA ILE A 441 10.23 -11.67 -23.39
C ILE A 441 10.20 -12.42 -24.71
N GLU A 442 10.92 -13.52 -24.80
CA GLU A 442 10.86 -14.47 -25.89
C GLU A 442 9.98 -15.65 -25.46
N ALA A 443 8.76 -15.67 -25.93
CA ALA A 443 7.79 -16.71 -25.59
C ALA A 443 7.84 -17.83 -26.64
N ASP A 444 7.92 -19.08 -26.19
CA ASP A 444 7.74 -20.26 -27.02
C ASP A 444 6.67 -21.16 -26.39
N ASN A 445 5.51 -21.16 -26.99
CA ASN A 445 4.34 -21.93 -26.57
C ASN A 445 3.90 -21.62 -25.11
N THR A 446 4.09 -20.38 -24.65
CA THR A 446 3.77 -19.92 -23.29
C THR A 446 2.28 -20.01 -23.00
N ASN A 447 1.91 -20.50 -21.84
CA ASN A 447 0.54 -20.59 -21.37
C ASN A 447 -0.04 -19.18 -21.07
N LEU A 448 -1.19 -18.86 -21.67
CA LEU A 448 -1.86 -17.56 -21.55
C LEU A 448 -2.97 -17.53 -20.47
N LYS A 449 -3.13 -18.56 -19.66
CA LYS A 449 -4.20 -18.61 -18.65
C LYS A 449 -4.20 -17.42 -17.70
N PHE A 450 -3.05 -16.81 -17.44
CA PHE A 450 -2.91 -15.59 -16.61
C PHE A 450 -3.68 -14.38 -17.17
N ILE A 451 -3.98 -14.35 -18.47
CA ILE A 451 -4.73 -13.27 -19.14
C ILE A 451 -6.21 -13.31 -18.73
N GLU A 452 -6.76 -14.48 -18.37
CA GLU A 452 -8.16 -14.64 -17.98
C GLU A 452 -8.56 -13.67 -16.85
N HIS A 453 -7.68 -13.43 -15.91
CA HIS A 453 -7.90 -12.47 -14.81
C HIS A 453 -8.26 -11.07 -15.32
N TYR A 454 -7.62 -10.62 -16.41
CA TYR A 454 -7.86 -9.30 -17.01
C TYR A 454 -9.06 -9.27 -17.97
N MET A 455 -9.48 -10.44 -18.46
CA MET A 455 -10.57 -10.58 -19.41
C MET A 455 -11.89 -11.03 -18.78
N SER A 456 -11.97 -11.10 -17.46
CA SER A 456 -13.15 -11.60 -16.73
C SER A 456 -14.45 -10.82 -17.02
N SER A 457 -14.35 -9.57 -17.48
CA SER A 457 -15.50 -8.77 -17.94
C SER A 457 -15.97 -9.11 -19.35
N ILE A 458 -15.19 -9.86 -20.14
CA ILE A 458 -15.46 -10.21 -21.53
C ILE A 458 -15.78 -11.71 -21.65
N THR A 459 -15.03 -12.53 -20.95
CA THR A 459 -15.17 -13.99 -20.99
C THR A 459 -14.88 -14.61 -19.62
N PRO A 460 -15.69 -15.58 -19.19
CA PRO A 460 -15.43 -16.33 -17.97
C PRO A 460 -14.36 -17.43 -18.18
N GLU A 461 -14.05 -17.78 -19.43
CA GLU A 461 -13.11 -18.84 -19.75
C GLU A 461 -12.24 -18.45 -20.95
N PHE A 462 -10.94 -18.27 -20.67
CA PHE A 462 -9.90 -18.00 -21.65
C PHE A 462 -8.79 -19.03 -21.51
N ASN A 463 -8.48 -19.73 -22.59
CA ASN A 463 -7.38 -20.68 -22.64
C ASN A 463 -6.55 -20.43 -23.90
N GLY A 464 -5.27 -20.63 -23.80
CA GLY A 464 -4.42 -20.49 -24.99
C GLY A 464 -2.95 -20.54 -24.69
N ARG A 465 -2.19 -20.52 -25.78
CA ARG A 465 -0.74 -20.45 -25.79
C ARG A 465 -0.28 -19.45 -26.83
N ALA A 466 0.89 -18.85 -26.61
CA ALA A 466 1.48 -17.94 -27.57
C ALA A 466 2.99 -18.15 -27.70
N SER A 467 3.48 -17.89 -28.92
CA SER A 467 4.91 -17.81 -29.21
C SER A 467 5.20 -16.48 -29.91
N GLY A 468 6.29 -15.82 -29.54
CA GLY A 468 6.66 -14.54 -30.12
C GLY A 468 7.59 -13.73 -29.22
N HIS A 469 7.73 -12.46 -29.58
CA HIS A 469 8.60 -11.54 -28.87
C HIS A 469 7.81 -10.34 -28.37
N VAL A 470 8.00 -10.01 -27.08
CA VAL A 470 7.32 -8.91 -26.40
C VAL A 470 8.35 -8.10 -25.60
N HIS A 471 8.36 -6.80 -25.80
CA HIS A 471 9.08 -5.84 -24.98
C HIS A 471 8.14 -5.32 -23.88
N PHE A 472 8.48 -5.57 -22.61
CA PHE A 472 7.71 -5.16 -21.46
C PHE A 472 8.50 -4.13 -20.65
N TYR A 473 8.00 -2.89 -20.59
CA TYR A 473 8.79 -1.77 -20.08
C TYR A 473 7.95 -0.67 -19.44
N GLY A 474 8.63 0.28 -18.78
CA GLY A 474 8.02 1.45 -18.18
C GLY A 474 8.22 1.57 -16.68
N LYS A 475 7.68 2.62 -16.08
CA LYS A 475 7.71 2.81 -14.62
C LYS A 475 6.76 1.82 -13.94
N PHE A 476 7.05 1.35 -12.74
CA PHE A 476 6.20 0.38 -12.02
C PHE A 476 4.72 0.77 -11.89
N LYS A 477 4.39 2.07 -11.90
CA LYS A 477 3.01 2.57 -11.89
C LYS A 477 2.41 2.81 -13.28
N GLY A 478 3.14 2.53 -14.33
CA GLY A 478 2.75 2.79 -15.71
C GLY A 478 3.47 1.84 -16.68
N LEU A 479 3.37 0.54 -16.38
CA LEU A 479 3.94 -0.51 -17.22
C LEU A 479 3.14 -0.65 -18.52
N THR A 480 3.85 -0.96 -19.61
CA THR A 480 3.28 -1.21 -20.93
C THR A 480 4.05 -2.30 -21.65
N MET A 481 3.53 -2.75 -22.78
CA MET A 481 4.18 -3.76 -23.61
C MET A 481 3.93 -3.50 -25.09
N GLU A 482 4.87 -3.95 -25.91
CA GLU A 482 4.74 -3.95 -27.38
C GLU A 482 5.41 -5.18 -27.97
N GLY A 483 4.95 -5.60 -29.14
CA GLY A 483 5.51 -6.77 -29.80
C GLY A 483 4.56 -7.47 -30.75
N ARG A 484 4.88 -8.72 -31.04
CA ARG A 484 4.05 -9.59 -31.87
C ARG A 484 4.10 -11.02 -31.38
N VAL A 485 2.95 -11.65 -31.29
CA VAL A 485 2.82 -13.04 -30.86
C VAL A 485 1.94 -13.84 -31.83
N LEU A 486 2.30 -15.08 -32.09
CA LEU A 486 1.44 -16.07 -32.71
C LEU A 486 0.59 -16.69 -31.60
N GLY A 487 -0.68 -16.32 -31.53
CA GLY A 487 -1.63 -16.84 -30.55
C GLY A 487 -2.34 -18.09 -31.07
N ASN A 488 -2.53 -19.07 -30.21
CA ASN A 488 -3.44 -20.20 -30.37
C ASN A 488 -4.30 -20.25 -29.11
N ALA A 489 -5.43 -19.57 -29.15
CA ALA A 489 -6.27 -19.34 -27.97
C ALA A 489 -7.74 -19.62 -28.24
N SER A 490 -8.47 -19.93 -27.16
CA SER A 490 -9.92 -20.10 -27.18
C SER A 490 -10.57 -19.18 -26.13
N MET A 491 -11.71 -18.64 -26.51
CA MET A 491 -12.52 -17.75 -25.68
C MET A 491 -13.98 -18.18 -25.72
N LYS A 492 -14.58 -18.42 -24.57
CA LYS A 492 -16.00 -18.71 -24.45
C LYS A 492 -16.79 -17.40 -24.29
N VAL A 493 -17.84 -17.25 -25.08
CA VAL A 493 -18.80 -16.15 -24.97
C VAL A 493 -20.08 -16.69 -24.33
N ASP A 494 -20.27 -16.41 -23.05
CA ASP A 494 -21.35 -17.01 -22.25
C ASP A 494 -22.75 -16.67 -22.76
N VAL A 495 -23.00 -15.41 -23.13
CA VAL A 495 -24.29 -14.97 -23.67
C VAL A 495 -24.69 -15.76 -24.91
N LEU A 496 -23.73 -16.22 -25.70
CA LEU A 496 -23.95 -17.02 -26.90
C LEU A 496 -23.75 -18.50 -26.65
N ASN A 497 -23.19 -18.88 -25.50
CA ASN A 497 -22.77 -20.25 -25.15
C ASN A 497 -21.98 -20.93 -26.28
N THR A 498 -21.05 -20.19 -26.86
CA THR A 498 -20.16 -20.65 -27.93
C THR A 498 -18.71 -20.39 -27.56
N THR A 499 -17.81 -21.22 -28.08
CA THR A 499 -16.36 -21.03 -27.94
C THR A 499 -15.77 -20.75 -29.31
N PHE A 500 -15.01 -19.66 -29.37
CA PHE A 500 -14.27 -19.28 -30.58
C PHE A 500 -12.79 -19.50 -30.38
N PHE A 501 -12.11 -19.89 -31.44
CA PHE A 501 -10.68 -20.12 -31.48
C PHE A 501 -10.02 -19.09 -32.36
N ILE A 502 -8.88 -18.56 -31.97
CA ILE A 502 -8.00 -17.74 -32.79
C ILE A 502 -6.66 -18.46 -32.94
N LYS A 503 -6.18 -18.56 -34.18
CA LYS A 503 -4.88 -19.13 -34.48
C LYS A 503 -4.20 -18.25 -35.51
N ASP A 504 -3.63 -17.14 -35.02
CA ASP A 504 -3.02 -16.13 -35.89
C ASP A 504 -2.05 -15.21 -35.14
N SER A 505 -1.38 -14.34 -35.89
CA SER A 505 -0.45 -13.33 -35.38
C SER A 505 -1.22 -12.13 -34.86
N ILE A 506 -1.01 -11.82 -33.56
CA ILE A 506 -1.61 -10.68 -32.89
C ILE A 506 -0.50 -9.64 -32.65
N ARG A 507 -0.79 -8.39 -33.00
CA ARG A 507 0.10 -7.26 -32.72
C ARG A 507 -0.23 -6.65 -31.38
N ILE A 508 0.82 -6.48 -30.56
CA ILE A 508 0.76 -5.83 -29.27
C ILE A 508 1.32 -4.42 -29.43
N GLU A 509 0.56 -3.42 -29.06
CA GLU A 509 0.93 -2.02 -29.07
C GLU A 509 0.94 -1.46 -27.63
N PRO A 510 1.63 -0.34 -27.35
CA PRO A 510 1.73 0.20 -25.99
C PRO A 510 0.39 0.40 -25.28
N ASN A 511 -0.68 0.62 -26.05
CA ASN A 511 -2.02 0.91 -25.52
C ASN A 511 -3.01 -0.23 -25.76
N GLY A 512 -2.58 -1.41 -26.26
CA GLY A 512 -3.52 -2.47 -26.50
C GLY A 512 -3.09 -3.53 -27.50
N LEU A 513 -4.07 -4.27 -27.96
CA LEU A 513 -3.91 -5.33 -28.99
C LEU A 513 -4.65 -4.90 -30.25
N THR A 514 -4.05 -5.16 -31.42
CA THR A 514 -4.65 -4.89 -32.71
C THR A 514 -4.80 -6.19 -33.50
N PHE A 515 -5.96 -6.36 -34.07
CA PHE A 515 -6.38 -7.50 -34.90
C PHE A 515 -6.63 -7.00 -36.34
N GLN A 516 -6.01 -7.66 -37.32
CA GLN A 516 -6.09 -7.30 -38.72
C GLN A 516 -6.31 -8.56 -39.55
N ASP A 517 -7.55 -8.78 -39.98
CA ASP A 517 -7.99 -9.96 -40.74
C ASP A 517 -7.57 -11.29 -40.10
N ASN A 518 -7.59 -11.32 -38.74
CA ASN A 518 -7.18 -12.51 -37.99
C ASN A 518 -8.22 -13.63 -38.13
N ARG A 519 -7.74 -14.82 -38.40
CA ARG A 519 -8.60 -16.00 -38.58
C ARG A 519 -9.14 -16.50 -37.27
N ILE A 520 -10.45 -16.66 -37.21
CA ILE A 520 -11.19 -17.28 -36.13
C ILE A 520 -11.93 -18.53 -36.60
N PHE A 521 -12.17 -19.43 -35.63
CA PHE A 521 -12.84 -20.68 -35.88
C PHE A 521 -13.89 -20.94 -34.80
N ASP A 522 -14.97 -21.64 -35.15
CA ASP A 522 -15.91 -22.21 -34.17
C ASP A 522 -15.48 -23.62 -33.72
N THR A 523 -16.27 -24.23 -32.87
CA THR A 523 -16.05 -25.59 -32.34
C THR A 523 -16.13 -26.68 -33.39
N GLN A 524 -16.66 -26.40 -34.58
CA GLN A 524 -16.79 -27.32 -35.72
C GLN A 524 -15.74 -27.08 -36.80
N GLY A 525 -14.90 -26.05 -36.62
CA GLY A 525 -13.84 -25.70 -37.59
C GLY A 525 -14.31 -24.78 -38.74
N ASN A 526 -15.53 -24.23 -38.70
CA ASN A 526 -15.95 -23.21 -39.64
C ASN A 526 -15.14 -21.92 -39.37
N GLN A 527 -14.78 -21.25 -40.47
CA GLN A 527 -13.84 -20.12 -40.42
C GLN A 527 -14.55 -18.78 -40.55
N GLY A 528 -14.09 -17.82 -39.81
CA GLY A 528 -14.36 -16.40 -39.92
C GLY A 528 -13.08 -15.58 -39.80
N HIS A 529 -13.23 -14.28 -39.79
CA HIS A 529 -12.15 -13.33 -39.55
C HIS A 529 -12.59 -12.24 -38.56
N VAL A 530 -11.64 -11.63 -37.88
CA VAL A 530 -11.85 -10.55 -36.95
C VAL A 530 -10.86 -9.42 -37.22
N ASP A 531 -11.41 -8.20 -37.29
CA ASP A 531 -10.69 -6.93 -37.30
C ASP A 531 -11.05 -6.14 -36.07
N GLY A 532 -10.10 -5.37 -35.52
CA GLY A 532 -10.41 -4.51 -34.40
C GLY A 532 -9.28 -4.30 -33.43
N TYR A 533 -9.66 -3.86 -32.25
CA TYR A 533 -8.70 -3.56 -31.19
C TYR A 533 -9.26 -3.85 -29.78
N LEU A 534 -8.34 -4.09 -28.86
CA LEU A 534 -8.56 -4.05 -27.42
C LEU A 534 -7.60 -3.01 -26.85
N HIS A 535 -8.10 -1.85 -26.46
CA HIS A 535 -7.30 -0.80 -25.83
C HIS A 535 -7.36 -0.90 -24.31
N TYR A 536 -6.27 -0.53 -23.67
CA TYR A 536 -6.16 -0.41 -22.21
C TYR A 536 -5.20 0.73 -21.84
N GLU A 537 -5.38 1.29 -20.64
CA GLU A 537 -4.45 2.21 -20.03
C GLU A 537 -3.78 1.51 -18.85
N HIS A 538 -2.51 1.13 -18.98
CA HIS A 538 -1.76 0.37 -17.97
C HIS A 538 -2.52 -0.86 -17.45
N PHE A 539 -3.04 -1.67 -18.37
CA PHE A 539 -3.84 -2.88 -18.11
C PHE A 539 -5.17 -2.63 -17.35
N LYS A 540 -5.66 -1.39 -17.38
CA LYS A 540 -6.94 -0.97 -16.81
C LYS A 540 -7.79 -0.28 -17.88
N ASN A 541 -9.05 0.03 -17.53
CA ASN A 541 -9.95 0.79 -18.40
C ASN A 541 -10.07 0.17 -19.80
N LEU A 542 -10.40 -1.12 -19.86
CA LEU A 542 -10.54 -1.85 -21.13
C LEU A 542 -11.62 -1.21 -22.01
N GLU A 543 -11.27 -0.95 -23.26
CA GLU A 543 -12.15 -0.55 -24.34
C GLU A 543 -11.87 -1.44 -25.54
N TYR A 544 -12.91 -1.99 -26.16
CA TYR A 544 -12.74 -2.88 -27.29
C TYR A 544 -13.76 -2.61 -28.39
N ARG A 545 -13.35 -2.89 -29.63
CA ARG A 545 -14.17 -2.86 -30.82
C ARG A 545 -13.70 -3.95 -31.77
N PHE A 546 -14.56 -4.94 -32.01
CA PHE A 546 -14.28 -6.06 -32.90
C PHE A 546 -15.34 -6.17 -33.98
N GLN A 547 -14.90 -6.25 -35.22
CA GLN A 547 -15.73 -6.52 -36.37
C GLN A 547 -15.44 -7.93 -36.85
N PHE A 548 -16.45 -8.76 -36.87
CA PHE A 548 -16.39 -10.16 -37.28
C PHE A 548 -17.02 -10.33 -38.64
N GLY A 549 -16.36 -11.07 -39.53
CA GLY A 549 -16.93 -11.60 -40.74
C GLY A 549 -16.95 -13.12 -40.67
N VAL A 550 -18.12 -13.74 -40.77
CA VAL A 550 -18.28 -15.19 -40.57
C VAL A 550 -19.00 -15.85 -41.72
N ASN A 551 -18.62 -17.12 -42.00
CA ASN A 551 -19.25 -17.95 -43.01
C ASN A 551 -19.66 -19.30 -42.42
N ASN A 552 -20.95 -19.56 -42.36
CA ASN A 552 -21.57 -20.76 -41.80
C ASN A 552 -21.04 -21.11 -40.38
N MET A 553 -20.74 -20.11 -39.59
CA MET A 553 -20.15 -20.27 -38.26
C MET A 553 -21.24 -20.50 -37.18
N LEU A 554 -20.98 -21.37 -36.21
CA LEU A 554 -21.83 -21.55 -35.03
C LEU A 554 -21.68 -20.31 -34.13
N VAL A 555 -22.64 -19.39 -34.26
CA VAL A 555 -22.59 -18.09 -33.54
C VAL A 555 -23.38 -18.10 -32.23
N MET A 556 -24.30 -19.05 -32.02
CA MET A 556 -25.07 -19.20 -30.80
C MET A 556 -25.47 -20.66 -30.57
N ASN A 557 -25.37 -21.10 -29.32
CA ASN A 557 -25.78 -22.44 -28.89
C ASN A 557 -26.34 -22.41 -27.46
N THR A 558 -27.42 -21.65 -27.27
CA THR A 558 -28.03 -21.42 -25.97
C THR A 558 -29.23 -22.32 -25.74
N LYS A 559 -29.51 -22.60 -24.46
CA LYS A 559 -30.73 -23.25 -24.01
C LYS A 559 -31.73 -22.20 -23.53
N GLU A 560 -32.98 -22.60 -23.41
CA GLU A 560 -34.02 -21.74 -22.81
C GLU A 560 -33.58 -21.24 -21.42
N SER A 561 -33.71 -19.92 -21.21
CA SER A 561 -33.35 -19.25 -19.98
C SER A 561 -34.33 -18.10 -19.73
N LEU A 562 -34.50 -17.73 -18.46
CA LEU A 562 -35.30 -16.55 -18.07
C LEU A 562 -34.61 -15.23 -18.38
N ASP A 563 -33.29 -15.26 -18.59
CA ASP A 563 -32.48 -14.05 -18.76
C ASP A 563 -32.56 -13.49 -20.19
N PHE A 564 -32.89 -14.34 -21.18
CA PHE A 564 -32.94 -13.95 -22.58
C PHE A 564 -34.22 -14.44 -23.25
N PRO A 565 -34.87 -13.60 -24.10
CA PRO A 565 -36.09 -13.96 -24.81
C PRO A 565 -35.84 -14.86 -26.02
N PHE A 566 -34.62 -15.33 -26.24
CA PHE A 566 -34.24 -16.15 -27.38
C PHE A 566 -33.27 -17.27 -26.97
N TYR A 567 -33.35 -18.40 -27.66
CA TYR A 567 -32.43 -19.52 -27.49
C TYR A 567 -32.37 -20.39 -28.73
N GLY A 568 -31.41 -21.28 -28.77
CA GLY A 568 -31.27 -22.28 -29.86
C GLY A 568 -29.85 -22.41 -30.39
N THR A 569 -29.72 -23.11 -31.47
CA THR A 569 -28.48 -23.29 -32.20
C THR A 569 -28.54 -22.52 -33.49
N VAL A 570 -27.62 -21.55 -33.70
CA VAL A 570 -27.61 -20.66 -34.87
C VAL A 570 -26.29 -20.75 -35.61
N TYR A 571 -26.37 -21.13 -36.88
CA TYR A 571 -25.29 -20.99 -37.86
C TYR A 571 -25.53 -19.75 -38.68
N GLY A 572 -24.55 -18.87 -38.76
CA GLY A 572 -24.69 -17.59 -39.45
C GLY A 572 -23.60 -17.35 -40.50
N THR A 573 -24.00 -16.61 -41.57
CA THR A 573 -23.09 -16.02 -42.55
C THR A 573 -23.38 -14.54 -42.62
N GLY A 574 -22.36 -13.69 -42.41
CA GLY A 574 -22.50 -12.23 -42.39
C GLY A 574 -21.51 -11.55 -41.46
N ASN A 575 -21.91 -10.40 -40.93
CA ASN A 575 -21.05 -9.57 -40.11
C ASN A 575 -21.65 -9.33 -38.72
N ALA A 576 -20.78 -9.20 -37.71
CA ALA A 576 -21.13 -8.72 -36.38
C ALA A 576 -20.12 -7.67 -35.91
N LEU A 577 -20.59 -6.66 -35.20
CA LEU A 577 -19.78 -5.67 -34.52
C LEU A 577 -20.04 -5.82 -33.02
N ILE A 578 -18.97 -6.01 -32.25
CA ILE A 578 -19.02 -6.04 -30.78
C ILE A 578 -18.10 -4.93 -30.26
N ALA A 579 -18.66 -3.98 -29.53
CA ALA A 579 -17.90 -2.88 -28.93
C ALA A 579 -18.35 -2.65 -27.49
N GLY A 580 -17.43 -2.26 -26.63
CA GLY A 580 -17.76 -1.99 -25.24
C GLY A 580 -16.62 -1.45 -24.40
N ASN A 581 -16.98 -0.99 -23.21
CA ASN A 581 -16.07 -0.60 -22.16
C ASN A 581 -16.72 -0.80 -20.78
N ALA A 582 -15.95 -0.61 -19.70
CA ALA A 582 -16.44 -0.82 -18.33
C ALA A 582 -17.55 0.15 -17.90
N ARG A 583 -17.75 1.29 -18.59
CA ARG A 583 -18.76 2.32 -18.21
C ARG A 583 -20.06 2.15 -18.99
N ASP A 584 -19.96 1.93 -20.29
CA ASP A 584 -21.10 1.98 -21.21
C ASP A 584 -21.69 0.60 -21.51
N GLY A 585 -21.07 -0.46 -20.99
CA GLY A 585 -21.47 -1.84 -21.23
C GLY A 585 -21.07 -2.33 -22.62
N VAL A 586 -21.79 -3.33 -23.14
CA VAL A 586 -21.51 -4.01 -24.40
C VAL A 586 -22.59 -3.69 -25.41
N ASN A 587 -22.17 -3.22 -26.60
CA ASN A 587 -23.02 -3.04 -27.76
C ASN A 587 -22.73 -4.15 -28.77
N ILE A 588 -23.78 -4.80 -29.29
CA ILE A 588 -23.70 -5.86 -30.27
C ILE A 588 -24.62 -5.54 -31.46
N ASP A 589 -24.01 -5.37 -32.62
CA ASP A 589 -24.71 -5.18 -33.91
C ASP A 589 -24.49 -6.41 -34.78
N VAL A 590 -25.57 -7.03 -35.27
CA VAL A 590 -25.50 -8.27 -36.06
C VAL A 590 -26.28 -8.13 -37.33
N ALA A 591 -25.61 -8.39 -38.48
CA ALA A 591 -26.21 -8.49 -39.79
C ALA A 591 -25.82 -9.82 -40.42
N MET A 592 -26.61 -10.86 -40.18
CA MET A 592 -26.33 -12.23 -40.61
C MET A 592 -27.53 -12.90 -41.24
N THR A 593 -27.25 -13.80 -42.16
CA THR A 593 -28.21 -14.75 -42.71
C THR A 593 -28.02 -16.11 -42.02
N THR A 594 -29.10 -16.71 -41.59
CA THR A 594 -29.06 -18.05 -40.98
C THR A 594 -28.82 -19.12 -42.00
N ASN A 595 -27.99 -20.09 -41.67
CA ASN A 595 -27.64 -21.23 -42.51
C ASN A 595 -28.40 -22.49 -42.11
N ARG A 596 -28.21 -23.58 -42.88
CA ARG A 596 -28.79 -24.91 -42.56
C ARG A 596 -28.40 -25.34 -41.15
N ASN A 597 -29.24 -26.15 -40.53
CA ASN A 597 -29.13 -26.65 -39.15
C ASN A 597 -29.33 -25.56 -38.06
N THR A 598 -29.80 -24.39 -38.45
CA THR A 598 -30.23 -23.37 -37.50
C THR A 598 -31.59 -23.76 -36.92
N ASN A 599 -31.67 -23.73 -35.58
CA ASN A 599 -32.92 -23.80 -34.82
C ASN A 599 -32.92 -22.62 -33.83
N PHE A 600 -33.67 -21.56 -34.15
CA PHE A 600 -33.75 -20.35 -33.39
C PHE A 600 -35.17 -20.16 -32.86
N VAL A 601 -35.31 -20.01 -31.57
CA VAL A 601 -36.58 -19.77 -30.89
C VAL A 601 -36.56 -18.38 -30.24
N TYR A 602 -37.57 -17.59 -30.52
CA TYR A 602 -37.82 -16.33 -29.87
C TYR A 602 -39.09 -16.43 -29.05
N ILE A 603 -39.01 -16.17 -27.75
CA ILE A 603 -40.13 -16.21 -26.82
C ILE A 603 -40.85 -14.85 -26.85
N LYS A 604 -42.03 -14.82 -27.39
CA LYS A 604 -42.83 -13.60 -27.59
C LYS A 604 -43.61 -13.15 -26.34
N ASP A 605 -43.82 -14.07 -25.40
CA ASP A 605 -44.58 -13.76 -24.16
C ASP A 605 -43.66 -13.22 -23.07
N ASN A 606 -44.08 -12.10 -22.49
CA ASN A 606 -43.36 -11.41 -21.45
C ASN A 606 -43.33 -12.25 -20.15
N VAL A 607 -42.18 -12.30 -19.53
CA VAL A 607 -41.89 -12.86 -18.18
C VAL A 607 -42.84 -12.32 -17.08
N SER A 608 -43.54 -11.20 -17.33
CA SER A 608 -44.53 -10.65 -16.40
C SER A 608 -45.72 -11.58 -16.12
N SER A 609 -46.05 -12.54 -17.01
CA SER A 609 -47.13 -13.50 -16.76
C SER A 609 -46.70 -14.69 -15.87
N ALA A 610 -45.41 -15.07 -15.91
CA ALA A 610 -44.89 -16.14 -15.07
C ALA A 610 -44.75 -15.69 -13.59
N ALA A 611 -44.38 -14.44 -13.36
CA ALA A 611 -44.32 -13.88 -12.01
C ALA A 611 -45.70 -13.77 -11.35
N SER A 612 -46.78 -13.53 -12.12
CA SER A 612 -48.17 -13.48 -11.60
C SER A 612 -48.70 -14.88 -11.21
N ASN A 613 -48.26 -15.93 -11.90
CA ASN A 613 -48.62 -17.30 -11.58
C ASN A 613 -47.92 -17.86 -10.34
N GLN A 614 -46.71 -17.38 -10.04
CA GLN A 614 -46.01 -17.73 -8.80
C GLN A 614 -46.68 -17.12 -7.57
N PHE A 615 -47.26 -15.92 -7.68
CA PHE A 615 -48.03 -15.28 -6.59
C PHE A 615 -49.33 -16.02 -6.31
N LEU A 616 -50.01 -16.55 -7.32
CA LEU A 616 -51.24 -17.35 -7.14
C LEU A 616 -50.97 -18.71 -6.50
N SER A 617 -49.81 -19.31 -6.72
CA SER A 617 -49.45 -20.58 -6.10
C SER A 617 -49.07 -20.46 -4.61
N LEU A 618 -48.55 -19.30 -4.19
CA LEU A 618 -48.24 -19.02 -2.79
C LEU A 618 -49.46 -18.72 -1.92
N ILE A 619 -50.57 -18.21 -2.51
CA ILE A 619 -51.83 -18.00 -1.81
C ILE A 619 -52.60 -19.31 -1.59
N HIS A 620 -52.36 -20.35 -2.42
CA HIS A 620 -52.98 -21.66 -2.26
C HIS A 620 -52.27 -22.57 -1.25
N ILE A 621 -51.07 -22.24 -0.80
CA ILE A 621 -50.29 -22.99 0.21
C ILE A 621 -50.57 -22.52 1.64
N SER A 622 -51.30 -21.40 1.82
CA SER A 622 -51.63 -20.83 3.12
C SER A 622 -53.08 -21.05 3.58
N GLU A 623 -53.89 -21.90 2.93
CA GLU A 623 -55.11 -22.53 3.43
C GLU A 623 -54.88 -24.05 3.67
#